data_f2fa3b9dbaab9c4133abb9d44eaf191f
#
_entry.id   f2fa3b9dbaab9c4133abb9d44eaf191f
#
_cell.length_a   1.000
_cell.length_b   1.000
_cell.length_c   1.000
_cell.angle_alpha   90.00
_cell.angle_beta   90.00
_cell.angle_gamma   90.00
#
_symmetry.space_group_name_H-M   'P 1'
#
loop_
_entity.id
_entity.type
_entity.pdbx_description
1 polymer ?
#
loop_
_entity_poly.entity_id
_entity_poly.type
_entity_poly.pdbx_seq_one_letter_code
_entity_poly.pdbx_strand_id
1 'polypeptide(L)'
;MKGKHKIEVRSKRIVFTIELERNITILRGDSATGKTTLIKMLSDYETYGRKSGVTVVCDKICRVLAGVYWETQLNTIRDSIVFVDEGSTFVSSLDFARAFKRTDNYYVLVTRENLSTLPYSVNAILELKKTTSKFKCTYNKAYPIYDSLSASNVNLENIEKLLTEDANSGYQLFTKVGEKYGIVCISAAGKDNIKQKILPLKSEKVLIIADGAAFGPQMNDIYRLMQEESAKFSLYLPE
;
A
#
# COMPACT_ATOMS: atom_id res chain seq x y z
N MET A 1 1.77 14.94 1.45
CA MET A 1 2.33 15.32 0.14
C MET A 1 1.37 14.85 -0.92
N LYS A 2 1.05 15.68 -1.90
CA LYS A 2 0.18 15.33 -3.02
C LYS A 2 0.98 15.57 -4.30
N GLY A 3 1.22 14.54 -5.08
CA GLY A 3 1.87 14.61 -6.39
C GLY A 3 1.85 13.23 -7.03
N LYS A 4 1.65 13.20 -8.35
CA LYS A 4 1.81 11.97 -9.13
C LYS A 4 3.22 11.95 -9.67
N HIS A 5 3.96 10.90 -9.35
CA HIS A 5 5.31 10.71 -9.85
C HIS A 5 5.35 9.44 -10.69
N LYS A 6 5.82 9.56 -11.92
CA LYS A 6 6.05 8.43 -12.80
C LYS A 6 7.52 8.10 -12.84
N ILE A 7 7.84 6.85 -12.54
CA ILE A 7 9.20 6.32 -12.51
C ILE A 7 9.31 5.31 -13.65
N GLU A 8 10.28 5.49 -14.52
CA GLU A 8 10.67 4.49 -15.51
C GLU A 8 12.13 4.09 -15.28
N VAL A 9 12.37 2.81 -15.03
CA VAL A 9 13.71 2.24 -14.90
C VAL A 9 13.93 1.27 -16.05
N ARG A 10 14.92 1.53 -16.88
CA ARG A 10 15.15 0.83 -18.15
C ARG A 10 16.57 0.30 -18.28
N SER A 11 16.70 -0.92 -18.80
CA SER A 11 17.92 -1.48 -19.36
C SER A 11 17.66 -2.01 -20.77
N LYS A 12 18.67 -2.60 -21.42
CA LYS A 12 18.50 -3.22 -22.74
C LYS A 12 17.48 -4.38 -22.78
N ARG A 13 17.19 -5.01 -21.64
CA ARG A 13 16.37 -6.24 -21.56
C ARG A 13 15.06 -6.09 -20.80
N ILE A 14 14.95 -5.06 -19.96
CA ILE A 14 13.81 -4.91 -19.08
C ILE A 14 13.48 -3.43 -18.83
N VAL A 15 12.19 -3.14 -18.75
CA VAL A 15 11.64 -1.83 -18.40
C VAL A 15 10.66 -2.01 -17.26
N PHE A 16 10.78 -1.18 -16.25
CA PHE A 16 9.82 -1.05 -15.15
C PHE A 16 9.15 0.31 -15.20
N THR A 17 7.82 0.35 -15.03
CA THR A 17 7.05 1.58 -14.90
C THR A 17 6.24 1.52 -13.61
N ILE A 18 6.40 2.54 -12.76
CA ILE A 18 5.69 2.67 -11.48
C ILE A 18 5.11 4.08 -11.41
N GLU A 19 3.87 4.20 -11.01
CA GLU A 19 3.20 5.46 -10.76
C GLU A 19 2.90 5.59 -9.27
N LEU A 20 3.37 6.66 -8.64
CA LEU A 20 3.15 6.95 -7.22
C LEU A 20 2.13 8.07 -7.09
N GLU A 21 1.16 7.90 -6.22
CA GLU A 21 0.15 8.91 -5.88
C GLU A 21 0.18 9.29 -4.39
N ARG A 22 0.90 8.50 -3.59
CA ARG A 22 1.00 8.65 -2.13
C ARG A 22 2.46 8.63 -1.69
N ASN A 23 2.73 9.17 -0.51
CA ASN A 23 4.07 9.23 0.07
C ASN A 23 4.63 7.84 0.46
N ILE A 24 3.79 6.84 0.72
CA ILE A 24 4.20 5.45 0.94
C ILE A 24 3.49 4.58 -0.10
N THR A 25 4.26 3.82 -0.84
CA THR A 25 3.79 2.79 -1.78
C THR A 25 4.40 1.46 -1.37
N ILE A 26 3.56 0.45 -1.23
CA ILE A 26 3.98 -0.93 -0.96
C ILE A 26 4.03 -1.67 -2.27
N LEU A 27 5.18 -2.24 -2.61
CA LEU A 27 5.34 -3.08 -3.79
C LEU A 27 5.35 -4.55 -3.36
N ARG A 28 4.22 -5.21 -3.54
CA ARG A 28 4.01 -6.64 -3.24
C ARG A 28 4.14 -7.49 -4.49
N GLY A 29 3.90 -8.77 -4.35
CA GLY A 29 3.81 -9.76 -5.41
C GLY A 29 4.76 -10.94 -5.20
N ASP A 30 4.53 -11.98 -5.99
CA ASP A 30 5.23 -13.24 -5.89
C ASP A 30 6.72 -13.14 -6.22
N SER A 31 7.44 -14.23 -5.96
CA SER A 31 8.82 -14.39 -6.39
C SER A 31 8.89 -14.30 -7.93
N ALA A 32 10.03 -13.85 -8.44
CA ALA A 32 10.31 -13.71 -9.88
C ALA A 32 9.52 -12.61 -10.64
N THR A 33 8.79 -11.71 -9.96
CA THR A 33 8.14 -10.56 -10.61
C THR A 33 9.12 -9.42 -10.97
N GLY A 34 10.40 -9.54 -10.58
CA GLY A 34 11.45 -8.57 -10.92
C GLY A 34 11.69 -7.48 -9.88
N LYS A 35 11.09 -7.54 -8.68
CA LYS A 35 11.28 -6.54 -7.61
C LYS A 35 12.75 -6.35 -7.24
N THR A 36 13.46 -7.44 -6.93
CA THR A 36 14.90 -7.40 -6.63
C THR A 36 15.73 -6.91 -7.82
N THR A 37 15.32 -7.24 -9.06
CA THR A 37 15.97 -6.71 -10.26
C THR A 37 15.79 -5.21 -10.37
N LEU A 38 14.61 -4.67 -10.08
CA LEU A 38 14.34 -3.24 -10.04
C LEU A 38 15.26 -2.53 -9.02
N ILE A 39 15.32 -3.03 -7.79
CA ILE A 39 16.16 -2.46 -6.73
C ILE A 39 17.64 -2.50 -7.12
N LYS A 40 18.10 -3.64 -7.67
CA LYS A 40 19.48 -3.75 -8.15
C LYS A 40 19.79 -2.74 -9.26
N MET A 41 18.89 -2.58 -10.24
CA MET A 41 19.09 -1.61 -11.31
C MET A 41 19.18 -0.17 -10.77
N LEU A 42 18.36 0.20 -9.78
CA LEU A 42 18.42 1.50 -9.14
C LEU A 42 19.75 1.70 -8.38
N SER A 43 20.19 0.70 -7.63
CA SER A 43 21.48 0.71 -6.92
C SER A 43 22.67 0.82 -7.88
N ASP A 44 22.64 0.05 -8.99
CA ASP A 44 23.67 0.12 -10.02
C ASP A 44 23.70 1.53 -10.67
N TYR A 45 22.54 2.12 -10.94
CA TYR A 45 22.44 3.48 -11.47
C TYR A 45 22.94 4.52 -10.46
N GLU A 46 22.61 4.39 -9.19
CA GLU A 46 23.09 5.29 -8.13
C GLU A 46 24.62 5.26 -8.01
N THR A 47 25.22 4.08 -8.16
CA THR A 47 26.67 3.87 -8.03
C THR A 47 27.45 4.27 -9.27
N TYR A 48 26.98 3.89 -10.46
CA TYR A 48 27.76 3.99 -11.72
C TYR A 48 27.16 4.99 -12.71
N GLY A 49 25.99 5.56 -12.42
CA GLY A 49 25.29 6.47 -13.33
C GLY A 49 24.99 5.80 -14.67
N ARG A 50 25.21 6.53 -15.76
CA ARG A 50 24.99 6.02 -17.13
C ARG A 50 25.90 4.83 -17.51
N LYS A 51 27.01 4.63 -16.83
CA LYS A 51 27.93 3.51 -17.07
C LYS A 51 27.33 2.16 -16.61
N SER A 52 26.31 2.17 -15.75
CA SER A 52 25.57 0.95 -15.35
C SER A 52 24.80 0.30 -16.51
N GLY A 53 24.58 1.03 -17.62
CA GLY A 53 23.67 0.58 -18.68
C GLY A 53 22.19 0.66 -18.31
N VAL A 54 21.88 1.30 -17.16
CA VAL A 54 20.53 1.61 -16.68
C VAL A 54 20.21 3.08 -16.94
N THR A 55 18.97 3.36 -17.30
CA THR A 55 18.40 4.71 -17.38
C THR A 55 17.25 4.81 -16.41
N VAL A 56 17.24 5.86 -15.60
CA VAL A 56 16.12 6.20 -14.69
C VAL A 56 15.52 7.52 -15.15
N VAL A 57 14.22 7.51 -15.43
CA VAL A 57 13.45 8.69 -15.81
C VAL A 57 12.41 8.95 -14.73
N CYS A 58 12.55 10.05 -14.03
CA CYS A 58 11.65 10.51 -12.99
C CYS A 58 11.87 12.01 -12.77
N ASP A 59 10.87 12.71 -12.27
CA ASP A 59 10.95 14.11 -11.86
C ASP A 59 11.68 14.32 -10.51
N LYS A 60 11.84 13.21 -9.75
CA LYS A 60 12.59 13.19 -8.48
C LYS A 60 13.77 12.23 -8.55
N ILE A 61 14.74 12.46 -7.68
CA ILE A 61 15.89 11.55 -7.54
C ILE A 61 15.43 10.26 -6.89
N CYS A 62 15.75 9.12 -7.52
CA CYS A 62 15.53 7.81 -6.94
C CYS A 62 16.77 7.39 -6.15
N ARG A 63 16.57 6.95 -4.90
CA ARG A 63 17.61 6.48 -3.99
C ARG A 63 17.28 5.08 -3.47
N VAL A 64 18.29 4.27 -3.19
CA VAL A 64 18.12 2.98 -2.52
C VAL A 64 18.60 3.12 -1.08
N LEU A 65 17.73 2.81 -0.13
CA LEU A 65 18.04 2.82 1.30
C LEU A 65 18.24 1.37 1.78
N ALA A 66 19.42 1.06 2.29
CA ALA A 66 19.76 -0.30 2.71
C ALA A 66 20.81 -0.33 3.82
N GLY A 67 20.90 -1.49 4.48
CA GLY A 67 21.93 -1.79 5.44
C GLY A 67 21.70 -1.21 6.84
N VAL A 68 22.65 -1.46 7.74
CA VAL A 68 22.52 -1.12 9.17
C VAL A 68 22.62 0.36 9.47
N TYR A 69 23.18 1.14 8.56
CA TYR A 69 23.32 2.61 8.69
C TYR A 69 22.20 3.37 7.99
N TRP A 70 21.03 2.74 7.78
CA TRP A 70 19.90 3.30 7.08
C TRP A 70 19.47 4.67 7.66
N GLU A 71 19.49 4.86 8.97
CA GLU A 71 19.07 6.09 9.61
C GLU A 71 19.99 7.27 9.24
N THR A 72 21.31 7.04 9.29
CA THR A 72 22.30 8.04 8.86
C THR A 72 22.13 8.40 7.39
N GLN A 73 21.89 7.40 6.53
CA GLN A 73 21.63 7.63 5.10
C GLN A 73 20.34 8.42 4.91
N LEU A 74 19.25 8.04 5.57
CA LEU A 74 17.96 8.70 5.45
C LEU A 74 18.02 10.17 5.89
N ASN A 75 18.84 10.49 6.90
CA ASN A 75 19.04 11.85 7.37
C ASN A 75 19.67 12.78 6.33
N THR A 76 20.26 12.24 5.26
CA THR A 76 20.85 13.01 4.15
C THR A 76 19.97 13.09 2.91
N ILE A 77 18.94 12.23 2.82
CA ILE A 77 18.04 12.15 1.65
C ILE A 77 16.88 13.13 1.82
N ARG A 78 16.68 14.00 0.82
CA ARG A 78 15.60 15.01 0.78
C ARG A 78 14.93 15.00 -0.59
N ASP A 79 13.66 15.32 -0.62
CA ASP A 79 12.82 15.49 -1.84
C ASP A 79 13.05 14.40 -2.89
N SER A 80 13.14 13.15 -2.44
CA SER A 80 13.55 11.99 -3.24
C SER A 80 12.51 10.88 -3.18
N ILE A 81 12.63 9.91 -4.08
CA ILE A 81 11.90 8.64 -4.00
C ILE A 81 12.86 7.58 -3.47
N VAL A 82 12.58 7.10 -2.28
CA VAL A 82 13.41 6.16 -1.53
C VAL A 82 12.87 4.75 -1.71
N PHE A 83 13.68 3.88 -2.31
CA PHE A 83 13.37 2.47 -2.49
C PHE A 83 14.02 1.65 -1.38
N VAL A 84 13.25 0.69 -0.82
CA VAL A 84 13.74 -0.22 0.23
C VAL A 84 13.41 -1.65 -0.17
N ASP A 85 14.41 -2.54 -0.16
CA ASP A 85 14.23 -3.94 -0.57
C ASP A 85 13.65 -4.82 0.54
N GLU A 86 13.07 -5.96 0.15
CA GLU A 86 12.36 -6.94 1.00
C GLU A 86 13.19 -7.44 2.21
N GLY A 87 14.52 -7.50 2.09
CA GLY A 87 15.38 -7.91 3.19
C GLY A 87 15.63 -6.88 4.29
N SER A 88 15.05 -5.69 4.20
CA SER A 88 15.33 -4.57 5.11
C SER A 88 14.44 -4.62 6.35
N THR A 89 14.85 -5.32 7.41
CA THR A 89 14.05 -5.52 8.63
C THR A 89 13.72 -4.23 9.39
N PHE A 90 14.48 -3.15 9.20
CA PHE A 90 14.24 -1.87 9.85
C PHE A 90 12.91 -1.23 9.46
N VAL A 91 12.33 -1.57 8.30
CA VAL A 91 11.10 -0.98 7.78
C VAL A 91 9.90 -1.20 8.70
N SER A 92 9.87 -2.32 9.43
CA SER A 92 8.82 -2.64 10.39
C SER A 92 9.03 -1.99 11.77
N SER A 93 10.17 -1.33 12.01
CA SER A 93 10.51 -0.73 13.29
C SER A 93 9.77 0.58 13.57
N LEU A 94 9.59 0.89 14.86
CA LEU A 94 9.05 2.18 15.29
C LEU A 94 10.02 3.33 14.97
N ASP A 95 11.33 3.06 14.92
CA ASP A 95 12.33 4.08 14.60
C ASP A 95 12.21 4.51 13.15
N PHE A 96 12.02 3.55 12.22
CA PHE A 96 11.73 3.90 10.83
C PHE A 96 10.41 4.68 10.71
N ALA A 97 9.36 4.26 11.45
CA ALA A 97 8.08 4.95 11.46
C ALA A 97 8.16 6.40 12.02
N ARG A 98 9.11 6.68 12.90
CA ARG A 98 9.40 8.04 13.38
C ARG A 98 10.24 8.82 12.39
N ALA A 99 11.27 8.17 11.82
CA ALA A 99 12.19 8.82 10.89
C ALA A 99 11.49 9.26 9.60
N PHE A 100 10.66 8.40 8.98
CA PHE A 100 9.98 8.73 7.74
C PHE A 100 9.06 9.97 7.87
N LYS A 101 8.42 10.16 9.03
CA LYS A 101 7.54 11.32 9.30
C LYS A 101 8.26 12.66 9.31
N ARG A 102 9.59 12.64 9.49
CA ARG A 102 10.44 13.83 9.55
C ARG A 102 11.03 14.21 8.19
N THR A 103 10.70 13.46 7.14
CA THR A 103 11.22 13.67 5.79
C THR A 103 10.12 14.12 4.84
N ASP A 104 10.53 14.70 3.73
CA ASP A 104 9.70 15.08 2.59
C ASP A 104 9.82 14.08 1.42
N ASN A 105 10.31 12.89 1.69
CA ASN A 105 10.53 11.85 0.70
C ASN A 105 9.25 11.04 0.41
N TYR A 106 9.23 10.43 -0.77
CA TYR A 106 8.33 9.34 -1.13
C TYR A 106 9.04 8.00 -0.90
N TYR A 107 8.28 6.96 -0.56
CA TYR A 107 8.83 5.65 -0.25
C TYR A 107 8.19 4.56 -1.09
N VAL A 108 9.00 3.70 -1.69
CA VAL A 108 8.59 2.46 -2.34
C VAL A 108 9.19 1.31 -1.54
N LEU A 109 8.36 0.65 -0.73
CA LEU A 109 8.76 -0.40 0.19
C LEU A 109 8.41 -1.76 -0.42
N VAL A 110 9.44 -2.53 -0.77
CA VAL A 110 9.26 -3.90 -1.27
C VAL A 110 9.12 -4.82 -0.07
N THR A 111 7.94 -5.38 0.15
CA THR A 111 7.69 -6.27 1.30
C THR A 111 6.48 -7.16 1.07
N ARG A 112 6.47 -8.33 1.72
CA ARG A 112 5.31 -9.22 1.85
C ARG A 112 4.59 -9.05 3.18
N GLU A 113 5.24 -8.40 4.14
CA GLU A 113 4.72 -8.19 5.47
C GLU A 113 3.71 -7.04 5.52
N ASN A 114 2.83 -7.09 6.50
CA ASN A 114 1.95 -5.98 6.85
C ASN A 114 2.73 -5.04 7.78
N LEU A 115 3.02 -3.84 7.29
CA LEU A 115 3.77 -2.83 8.06
C LEU A 115 2.80 -2.03 8.94
N SER A 116 2.36 -2.61 10.07
CA SER A 116 1.37 -2.00 10.97
C SER A 116 1.82 -0.67 11.58
N THR A 117 3.13 -0.43 11.65
CA THR A 117 3.72 0.82 12.16
C THR A 117 3.57 2.00 11.19
N LEU A 118 3.25 1.74 9.92
CA LEU A 118 3.17 2.75 8.86
C LEU A 118 1.71 2.93 8.39
N PRO A 119 1.23 4.18 8.25
CA PRO A 119 -0.06 4.46 7.62
C PRO A 119 0.12 4.54 6.11
N TYR A 120 -0.33 3.53 5.37
CA TYR A 120 -0.35 3.57 3.90
C TYR A 120 -1.73 3.23 3.37
N SER A 121 -2.04 3.83 2.22
CA SER A 121 -3.32 3.66 1.54
C SER A 121 -3.46 2.27 0.93
N VAL A 122 -4.67 1.77 0.89
CA VAL A 122 -5.02 0.53 0.16
C VAL A 122 -4.70 0.67 -1.33
N ASN A 123 -4.97 1.85 -1.91
CA ASN A 123 -4.69 2.13 -3.32
C ASN A 123 -3.18 2.23 -3.63
N ALA A 124 -2.34 2.38 -2.61
CA ALA A 124 -0.89 2.41 -2.75
C ALA A 124 -0.22 1.03 -2.56
N ILE A 125 -1.00 -0.05 -2.51
CA ILE A 125 -0.47 -1.43 -2.50
C ILE A 125 -0.47 -1.93 -3.94
N LEU A 126 0.73 -2.01 -4.53
CA LEU A 126 0.92 -2.34 -5.94
C LEU A 126 1.59 -3.70 -6.13
N GLU A 127 1.35 -4.31 -7.27
CA GLU A 127 2.11 -5.48 -7.75
C GLU A 127 2.71 -5.22 -9.14
N LEU A 128 3.89 -5.79 -9.39
CA LEU A 128 4.52 -5.76 -10.70
C LEU A 128 3.94 -6.86 -11.57
N LYS A 129 3.39 -6.48 -12.73
CA LYS A 129 2.92 -7.41 -13.76
C LYS A 129 3.69 -7.21 -15.06
N LYS A 130 4.07 -8.33 -15.69
CA LYS A 130 4.60 -8.32 -17.05
C LYS A 130 3.48 -7.95 -18.00
N THR A 131 3.64 -6.87 -18.76
CA THR A 131 2.62 -6.38 -19.69
C THR A 131 2.85 -6.88 -21.10
N THR A 132 4.11 -6.89 -21.55
CA THR A 132 4.46 -7.29 -22.91
C THR A 132 5.94 -7.71 -23.00
N SER A 133 6.29 -8.40 -24.07
CA SER A 133 7.68 -8.65 -24.46
C SER A 133 7.83 -8.33 -25.93
N LYS A 134 8.63 -7.32 -26.27
CA LYS A 134 8.93 -6.91 -27.65
C LYS A 134 10.44 -6.83 -27.82
N PHE A 135 10.95 -7.34 -28.94
CA PHE A 135 12.38 -7.24 -29.32
C PHE A 135 13.34 -7.70 -28.20
N LYS A 136 13.03 -8.82 -27.53
CA LYS A 136 13.81 -9.37 -26.40
C LYS A 136 13.84 -8.46 -25.15
N CYS A 137 12.94 -7.47 -25.07
CA CYS A 137 12.77 -6.60 -23.90
C CYS A 137 11.47 -6.96 -23.19
N THR A 138 11.52 -7.09 -21.87
CA THR A 138 10.36 -7.33 -21.00
C THR A 138 9.90 -6.03 -20.40
N TYR A 139 8.61 -5.74 -20.49
CA TYR A 139 7.99 -4.58 -19.89
C TYR A 139 7.16 -5.00 -18.67
N ASN A 140 7.41 -4.35 -17.55
CA ASN A 140 6.68 -4.56 -16.29
C ASN A 140 6.07 -3.23 -15.84
N LYS A 141 4.82 -3.29 -15.42
CA LYS A 141 4.13 -2.13 -14.83
C LYS A 141 3.56 -2.51 -13.49
N ALA A 142 3.59 -1.56 -12.55
CA ALA A 142 2.95 -1.69 -11.25
C ALA A 142 1.46 -1.34 -11.35
N TYR A 143 0.60 -2.17 -10.73
CA TYR A 143 -0.85 -2.01 -10.69
C TYR A 143 -1.35 -2.17 -9.26
N PRO A 144 -2.39 -1.42 -8.84
CA PRO A 144 -3.05 -1.65 -7.57
C PRO A 144 -3.55 -3.09 -7.44
N ILE A 145 -3.34 -3.69 -6.27
CA ILE A 145 -3.80 -5.08 -6.00
C ILE A 145 -5.31 -5.11 -5.73
N TYR A 146 -5.83 -4.06 -5.09
CA TYR A 146 -7.21 -4.00 -4.59
C TYR A 146 -8.11 -3.05 -5.39
N ASP A 147 -7.80 -2.80 -6.64
CA ASP A 147 -8.55 -1.87 -7.53
C ASP A 147 -10.04 -2.23 -7.67
N SER A 148 -10.37 -3.53 -7.61
CA SER A 148 -11.75 -4.03 -7.67
C SER A 148 -12.61 -3.68 -6.43
N LEU A 149 -11.99 -3.22 -5.34
CA LEU A 149 -12.66 -2.82 -4.10
C LEU A 149 -12.91 -1.31 -4.02
N SER A 150 -12.85 -0.61 -5.16
CA SER A 150 -13.22 0.80 -5.22
C SER A 150 -14.66 1.02 -4.71
N ALA A 151 -14.91 2.19 -4.12
CA ALA A 151 -16.19 2.55 -3.50
C ALA A 151 -17.43 2.35 -4.39
N SER A 152 -17.25 2.31 -5.73
CA SER A 152 -18.31 2.06 -6.71
C SER A 152 -18.86 0.63 -6.72
N ASN A 153 -18.15 -0.34 -6.11
CA ASN A 153 -18.50 -1.76 -6.15
C ASN A 153 -19.06 -2.29 -4.81
N VAL A 154 -19.37 -1.41 -3.87
CA VAL A 154 -19.94 -1.82 -2.58
C VAL A 154 -21.40 -2.21 -2.75
N ASN A 155 -21.73 -3.47 -2.49
CA ASN A 155 -23.14 -3.89 -2.44
C ASN A 155 -23.76 -3.42 -1.11
N LEU A 156 -24.64 -2.44 -1.21
CA LEU A 156 -25.36 -1.85 -0.06
C LEU A 156 -26.71 -2.52 0.22
N GLU A 157 -27.11 -3.50 -0.59
CA GLU A 157 -28.41 -4.16 -0.44
C GLU A 157 -28.47 -5.03 0.82
N ASN A 158 -29.48 -4.78 1.63
CA ASN A 158 -29.80 -5.57 2.84
C ASN A 158 -28.68 -5.62 3.88
N ILE A 159 -27.98 -4.51 4.11
CA ILE A 159 -27.00 -4.39 5.19
C ILE A 159 -27.73 -4.51 6.54
N GLU A 160 -27.26 -5.42 7.38
CA GLU A 160 -27.81 -5.68 8.72
C GLU A 160 -27.06 -4.90 9.80
N LYS A 161 -25.75 -4.66 9.60
CA LYS A 161 -24.89 -3.97 10.57
C LYS A 161 -23.85 -3.08 9.88
N LEU A 162 -23.47 -2.01 10.56
CA LEU A 162 -22.31 -1.19 10.23
C LEU A 162 -21.20 -1.47 11.24
N LEU A 163 -19.96 -1.64 10.76
CA LEU A 163 -18.77 -1.70 11.57
C LEU A 163 -17.85 -0.53 11.19
N THR A 164 -17.68 0.44 12.08
CA THR A 164 -16.83 1.60 11.84
C THR A 164 -15.47 1.44 12.53
N GLU A 165 -14.43 1.94 11.90
CA GLU A 165 -13.10 2.03 12.49
C GLU A 165 -13.11 2.93 13.73
N ASP A 166 -13.74 4.10 13.59
CA ASP A 166 -13.75 5.18 14.57
C ASP A 166 -14.56 4.84 15.83
N ALA A 167 -14.14 5.40 16.97
CA ALA A 167 -14.82 5.30 18.24
C ALA A 167 -15.54 6.61 18.67
N ASN A 168 -15.30 7.70 17.96
CA ASN A 168 -15.74 9.05 18.32
C ASN A 168 -16.77 9.62 17.32
N SER A 169 -16.42 10.71 16.67
CA SER A 169 -17.33 11.46 15.81
C SER A 169 -17.86 10.67 14.63
N GLY A 170 -17.01 9.86 13.99
CA GLY A 170 -17.43 8.98 12.91
C GLY A 170 -18.40 7.91 13.38
N TYR A 171 -18.12 7.27 14.51
CA TYR A 171 -19.05 6.31 15.13
C TYR A 171 -20.40 6.94 15.46
N GLN A 172 -20.41 8.13 16.08
CA GLN A 172 -21.65 8.86 16.41
C GLN A 172 -22.46 9.21 15.15
N LEU A 173 -21.79 9.65 14.08
CA LEU A 173 -22.42 9.94 12.80
C LEU A 173 -23.09 8.70 12.22
N PHE A 174 -22.34 7.59 12.10
CA PHE A 174 -22.85 6.37 11.49
C PHE A 174 -23.89 5.67 12.38
N THR A 175 -23.84 5.84 13.70
CA THR A 175 -24.92 5.39 14.61
C THR A 175 -26.22 6.10 14.29
N LYS A 176 -26.21 7.45 14.20
CA LYS A 176 -27.41 8.22 13.85
C LYS A 176 -27.95 7.88 12.46
N VAL A 177 -27.07 7.65 11.48
CA VAL A 177 -27.47 7.21 10.14
C VAL A 177 -28.08 5.81 10.21
N GLY A 178 -27.47 4.88 10.94
CA GLY A 178 -27.98 3.51 11.12
C GLY A 178 -29.36 3.48 11.76
N GLU A 179 -29.57 4.25 12.84
CA GLU A 179 -30.86 4.37 13.53
C GLU A 179 -32.00 4.76 12.55
N LYS A 180 -31.73 5.67 11.63
CA LYS A 180 -32.71 6.11 10.63
C LYS A 180 -33.17 4.97 9.69
N TYR A 181 -32.31 3.96 9.46
CA TYR A 181 -32.56 2.83 8.58
C TYR A 181 -32.75 1.50 9.34
N GLY A 182 -32.80 1.53 10.66
CA GLY A 182 -32.93 0.33 11.49
C GLY A 182 -31.68 -0.56 11.50
N ILE A 183 -30.50 0.01 11.21
CA ILE A 183 -29.22 -0.71 11.12
C ILE A 183 -28.39 -0.46 12.38
N VAL A 184 -27.91 -1.51 13.02
CA VAL A 184 -27.04 -1.40 14.20
C VAL A 184 -25.62 -1.01 13.79
N CYS A 185 -25.08 0.04 14.43
CA CYS A 185 -23.70 0.45 14.23
C CYS A 185 -22.82 -0.05 15.39
N ILE A 186 -21.68 -0.62 15.06
CA ILE A 186 -20.67 -1.16 15.98
C ILE A 186 -19.37 -0.39 15.75
N SER A 187 -18.68 0.03 16.82
CA SER A 187 -17.35 0.60 16.74
C SER A 187 -16.28 -0.50 16.89
N ALA A 188 -15.27 -0.48 16.05
CA ALA A 188 -14.06 -1.28 16.21
C ALA A 188 -13.10 -0.64 17.23
N ALA A 189 -13.25 0.64 17.53
CA ALA A 189 -12.31 1.41 18.35
C ALA A 189 -10.86 1.35 17.82
N GLY A 190 -10.70 1.48 16.52
CA GLY A 190 -9.44 1.50 15.80
C GLY A 190 -9.31 0.37 14.77
N LYS A 191 -8.54 0.65 13.71
CA LYS A 191 -8.36 -0.24 12.56
C LYS A 191 -7.80 -1.62 12.92
N ASP A 192 -6.94 -1.70 13.94
CA ASP A 192 -6.29 -2.96 14.35
C ASP A 192 -7.30 -3.95 14.96
N ASN A 193 -8.43 -3.47 15.45
CA ASN A 193 -9.47 -4.29 16.06
C ASN A 193 -10.53 -4.78 15.06
N ILE A 194 -10.57 -4.24 13.85
CA ILE A 194 -11.61 -4.57 12.84
C ILE A 194 -11.64 -6.07 12.57
N LYS A 195 -10.48 -6.71 12.38
CA LYS A 195 -10.39 -8.16 12.15
C LYS A 195 -11.05 -8.96 13.28
N GLN A 196 -10.76 -8.61 14.52
CA GLN A 196 -11.31 -9.29 15.69
C GLN A 196 -12.82 -9.07 15.81
N LYS A 197 -13.33 -7.89 15.49
CA LYS A 197 -14.74 -7.54 15.55
C LYS A 197 -15.57 -8.16 14.43
N ILE A 198 -15.00 -8.35 13.22
CA ILE A 198 -15.72 -8.93 12.09
C ILE A 198 -15.79 -10.46 12.14
N LEU A 199 -14.84 -11.14 12.77
CA LEU A 199 -14.81 -12.61 12.84
C LEU A 199 -16.12 -13.23 13.34
N PRO A 200 -16.75 -12.79 14.44
CA PRO A 200 -18.03 -13.33 14.91
C PRO A 200 -19.22 -12.93 14.02
N LEU A 201 -19.06 -11.93 13.17
CA LEU A 201 -20.11 -11.34 12.33
C LEU A 201 -19.97 -11.72 10.85
N LYS A 202 -19.00 -12.55 10.47
CA LYS A 202 -18.63 -12.76 9.05
C LYS A 202 -19.76 -13.34 8.20
N SER A 203 -20.69 -14.07 8.78
CA SER A 203 -21.89 -14.62 8.12
C SER A 203 -23.04 -13.64 8.02
N GLU A 204 -22.95 -12.48 8.67
CA GLU A 204 -23.94 -11.41 8.62
C GLU A 204 -23.58 -10.41 7.51
N LYS A 205 -24.59 -9.69 6.99
CA LYS A 205 -24.37 -8.63 6.00
C LYS A 205 -23.88 -7.35 6.66
N VAL A 206 -22.57 -7.26 6.84
CA VAL A 206 -21.91 -6.13 7.52
C VAL A 206 -21.21 -5.22 6.52
N LEU A 207 -21.44 -3.92 6.61
CA LEU A 207 -20.63 -2.92 5.93
C LEU A 207 -19.54 -2.39 6.88
N ILE A 208 -18.29 -2.63 6.53
CA ILE A 208 -17.14 -2.08 7.23
C ILE A 208 -16.80 -0.72 6.62
N ILE A 209 -16.68 0.30 7.45
CA ILE A 209 -16.32 1.67 7.06
C ILE A 209 -15.02 2.05 7.77
N ALA A 210 -13.97 2.31 7.02
CA ALA A 210 -12.65 2.68 7.54
C ALA A 210 -11.93 3.70 6.63
N ASP A 211 -10.93 4.40 7.19
CA ASP A 211 -10.10 5.35 6.43
C ASP A 211 -9.19 4.60 5.44
N GLY A 212 -9.54 4.64 4.16
CA GLY A 212 -8.79 3.98 3.09
C GLY A 212 -7.34 4.47 2.98
N ALA A 213 -7.07 5.72 3.33
CA ALA A 213 -5.73 6.30 3.28
C ALA A 213 -4.75 5.68 4.30
N ALA A 214 -5.26 5.01 5.36
CA ALA A 214 -4.45 4.41 6.40
C ALA A 214 -4.73 2.91 6.64
N PHE A 215 -5.66 2.30 5.89
CA PHE A 215 -6.12 0.92 6.08
C PHE A 215 -5.22 -0.14 5.42
N GLY A 216 -4.22 0.26 4.67
CA GLY A 216 -3.34 -0.65 3.95
C GLY A 216 -2.75 -1.80 4.78
N PRO A 217 -2.27 -1.58 6.02
CA PRO A 217 -1.74 -2.65 6.88
C PRO A 217 -2.73 -3.78 7.17
N GLN A 218 -4.02 -3.48 7.32
CA GLN A 218 -5.08 -4.43 7.65
C GLN A 218 -5.65 -5.12 6.42
N MET A 219 -5.45 -4.51 5.24
CA MET A 219 -6.15 -4.91 4.01
C MET A 219 -5.95 -6.36 3.62
N ASN A 220 -4.73 -6.88 3.73
CA ASN A 220 -4.45 -8.27 3.35
C ASN A 220 -5.25 -9.30 4.19
N ASP A 221 -5.36 -9.05 5.50
CA ASP A 221 -6.06 -9.94 6.42
C ASP A 221 -7.58 -9.88 6.19
N ILE A 222 -8.11 -8.68 6.02
CA ILE A 222 -9.54 -8.49 5.74
C ILE A 222 -9.90 -9.06 4.37
N TYR A 223 -9.07 -8.83 3.35
CA TYR A 223 -9.30 -9.38 2.02
C TYR A 223 -9.33 -10.92 2.01
N ARG A 224 -8.45 -11.58 2.78
CA ARG A 224 -8.48 -13.04 2.94
C ARG A 224 -9.80 -13.52 3.56
N LEU A 225 -10.29 -12.82 4.58
CA LEU A 225 -11.60 -13.15 5.18
C LEU A 225 -12.74 -12.96 4.18
N MET A 226 -12.69 -11.95 3.29
CA MET A 226 -13.69 -11.73 2.24
C MET A 226 -13.73 -12.86 1.20
N GLN A 227 -12.66 -13.61 1.02
CA GLN A 227 -12.61 -14.75 0.09
C GLN A 227 -13.20 -16.04 0.69
N GLU A 228 -13.55 -16.07 1.96
CA GLU A 228 -14.22 -17.23 2.58
C GLU A 228 -15.68 -17.31 2.10
N GLU A 229 -16.18 -18.49 1.77
CA GLU A 229 -17.56 -18.71 1.28
C GLU A 229 -18.64 -18.19 2.25
N SER A 230 -18.36 -18.23 3.56
CA SER A 230 -19.28 -17.74 4.59
C SER A 230 -19.26 -16.21 4.77
N ALA A 231 -18.30 -15.50 4.16
CA ALA A 231 -18.15 -14.07 4.35
C ALA A 231 -19.22 -13.29 3.56
N LYS A 232 -19.98 -12.46 4.27
CA LYS A 232 -21.04 -11.60 3.68
C LYS A 232 -20.79 -10.12 3.94
N PHE A 233 -19.60 -9.73 4.36
CA PHE A 233 -19.30 -8.34 4.62
C PHE A 233 -18.67 -7.64 3.41
N SER A 234 -18.89 -6.34 3.34
CA SER A 234 -18.35 -5.44 2.32
C SER A 234 -17.48 -4.36 2.95
N LEU A 235 -16.58 -3.78 2.18
CA LEU A 235 -15.71 -2.68 2.60
C LEU A 235 -16.10 -1.38 1.90
N TYR A 236 -16.15 -0.30 2.64
CA TYR A 236 -16.19 1.07 2.14
C TYR A 236 -15.01 1.84 2.73
N LEU A 237 -14.07 2.18 1.87
CA LEU A 237 -12.77 2.77 2.20
C LEU A 237 -12.61 4.14 1.51
N PRO A 238 -13.30 5.19 1.99
CA PRO A 238 -13.12 6.54 1.45
C PRO A 238 -11.69 7.03 1.71
N GLU A 239 -11.16 7.84 0.75
CA GLU A 239 -9.85 8.52 0.83
C GLU A 239 -9.97 10.03 0.62
#